data_fe683cbf19c6d17345509b67f0e44a42
#
_entry.id   fe683cbf19c6d17345509b67f0e44a42
#
_cell.length_a   1.000
_cell.length_b   1.000
_cell.length_c   1.000
_cell.angle_alpha   90.00
_cell.angle_beta   90.00
_cell.angle_gamma   90.00
#
_symmetry.space_group_name_H-M   'P 1'
#
loop_
_entity.id
_entity.type
_entity.pdbx_description
1 polymer ?
#
loop_
_entity_poly.entity_id
_entity_poly.type
_entity_poly.pdbx_seq_one_letter_code
_entity_poly.pdbx_strand_id
1 'polypeptide(L)'
;MTTTLTRPADGEGSVQVHQDPALNIQEETLVIAVYGKGGIGKSTTSSNLSAAFSKLGKRVLQIGCDPKHDSTFTLTHKMVPTVIDILEEVDFHSEELRPEDFVFTGFNGVQCVESGGPPAGTGCGGYVTGQTVKLLKEHHLLEDTDVVIFDVLGDVVCGGFAAPLPHANYCLIVT
;
A
#
# COMPACT_ATOMS: atom_id res chain seq x y z
N MET A 1 15.72 -11.52 -3.66
CA MET A 1 17.00 -10.78 -3.52
C MET A 1 17.16 -10.32 -2.07
N THR A 2 18.35 -10.40 -1.51
CA THR A 2 18.61 -9.87 -0.17
C THR A 2 19.30 -8.52 -0.35
N THR A 3 18.63 -7.43 0.01
CA THR A 3 19.25 -6.11 -0.02
C THR A 3 19.85 -5.82 1.36
N THR A 4 21.14 -5.54 1.41
CA THR A 4 21.84 -5.15 2.64
C THR A 4 21.80 -3.63 2.74
N LEU A 5 21.08 -3.10 3.72
CA LEU A 5 21.12 -1.69 4.06
C LEU A 5 22.26 -1.46 5.06
N THR A 6 23.26 -0.69 4.69
CA THR A 6 24.32 -0.26 5.61
C THR A 6 23.88 0.98 6.37
N ARG A 7 24.01 0.97 7.68
CA ARG A 7 23.80 2.14 8.53
C ARG A 7 24.92 3.17 8.29
N PRO A 8 24.64 4.50 8.37
CA PRO A 8 25.70 5.51 8.35
C PRO A 8 26.72 5.31 9.50
N ALA A 9 27.90 5.82 9.32
CA ALA A 9 29.21 5.49 9.88
C ALA A 9 29.41 5.38 11.40
N ASP A 10 28.39 5.46 12.23
CA ASP A 10 28.49 5.43 13.70
C ASP A 10 27.78 4.24 14.37
N GLY A 11 27.37 3.28 13.61
CA GLY A 11 26.75 2.06 14.11
C GLY A 11 27.24 0.82 13.37
N GLU A 12 27.95 -0.06 14.06
CA GLU A 12 28.27 -1.40 13.56
C GLU A 12 26.96 -2.23 13.50
N GLY A 13 26.45 -2.44 12.29
CA GLY A 13 25.33 -3.35 12.04
C GLY A 13 24.75 -3.21 10.65
N SER A 14 24.67 -4.30 9.95
CA SER A 14 23.88 -4.44 8.72
C SER A 14 22.52 -5.02 9.07
N VAL A 15 21.44 -4.39 8.59
CA VAL A 15 20.09 -4.97 8.64
C VAL A 15 19.86 -5.72 7.33
N GLN A 16 19.66 -7.03 7.41
CA GLN A 16 19.22 -7.80 6.25
C GLN A 16 17.71 -7.71 6.14
N VAL A 17 17.24 -7.11 5.04
CA VAL A 17 15.83 -7.07 4.71
C VAL A 17 15.52 -8.25 3.79
N HIS A 18 14.74 -9.19 4.26
CA HIS A 18 14.21 -10.26 3.43
C HIS A 18 13.05 -9.71 2.61
N GLN A 19 13.26 -9.61 1.30
CA GLN A 19 12.19 -9.32 0.36
C GLN A 19 11.42 -10.60 0.09
N ASP A 20 10.11 -10.59 0.31
CA ASP A 20 9.23 -11.66 -0.15
C ASP A 20 9.07 -11.52 -1.68
N PRO A 21 9.54 -12.49 -2.49
CA PRO A 21 9.40 -12.41 -3.94
C PRO A 21 7.93 -12.34 -4.41
N ALA A 22 7.00 -12.84 -3.58
CA ALA A 22 5.58 -12.75 -3.87
C ALA A 22 5.07 -11.30 -3.87
N LEU A 23 5.77 -10.38 -3.20
CA LEU A 23 5.42 -8.96 -3.13
C LEU A 23 6.18 -8.10 -4.14
N ASN A 24 7.02 -8.68 -5.01
CA ASN A 24 7.71 -7.90 -6.04
C ASN A 24 6.72 -7.23 -6.97
N ILE A 25 6.73 -5.91 -6.99
CA ILE A 25 6.09 -5.06 -7.98
C ILE A 25 7.07 -4.92 -9.14
N GLN A 26 6.59 -4.75 -10.37
CA GLN A 26 7.45 -4.69 -11.56
C GLN A 26 8.56 -3.65 -11.42
N GLU A 27 9.77 -3.94 -11.93
CA GLU A 27 10.93 -3.04 -11.83
C GLU A 27 10.69 -1.66 -12.46
N GLU A 28 9.78 -1.58 -13.43
CA GLU A 28 9.44 -0.33 -14.14
C GLU A 28 8.40 0.52 -13.38
N THR A 29 7.73 -0.04 -12.39
CA THR A 29 6.73 0.67 -11.59
C THR A 29 7.40 1.47 -10.48
N LEU A 30 7.12 2.78 -10.42
CA LEU A 30 7.57 3.63 -9.33
C LEU A 30 6.76 3.35 -8.07
N VAL A 31 7.40 2.86 -7.03
CA VAL A 31 6.75 2.58 -5.73
C VAL A 31 7.17 3.60 -4.68
N ILE A 32 6.21 4.27 -4.09
CA ILE A 32 6.41 5.28 -3.04
C ILE A 32 5.67 4.83 -1.78
N ALA A 33 6.37 4.76 -0.65
CA ALA A 33 5.77 4.53 0.66
C ALA A 33 5.77 5.82 1.48
N VAL A 34 4.59 6.22 1.99
CA VAL A 34 4.42 7.47 2.76
C VAL A 34 4.22 7.12 4.23
N TYR A 35 5.10 7.63 5.07
CA TYR A 35 5.12 7.43 6.52
C TYR A 35 5.05 8.77 7.26
N GLY A 36 4.78 8.72 8.54
CA GLY A 36 4.75 9.89 9.43
C GLY A 36 3.74 9.71 10.55
N LYS A 37 3.79 10.54 11.57
CA LYS A 37 2.91 10.48 12.74
C LYS A 37 1.42 10.57 12.35
N GLY A 38 0.56 9.95 13.15
CA GLY A 38 -0.89 10.09 13.01
C GLY A 38 -1.33 11.56 12.99
N GLY A 39 -2.23 11.92 12.08
CA GLY A 39 -2.77 13.30 11.96
C GLY A 39 -1.84 14.33 11.30
N ILE A 40 -0.62 13.98 10.90
CA ILE A 40 0.35 14.93 10.31
C ILE A 40 0.04 15.29 8.84
N GLY A 41 -0.87 14.59 8.18
CA GLY A 41 -1.24 14.84 6.79
C GLY A 41 -0.70 13.84 5.78
N LYS A 42 -0.35 12.61 6.20
CA LYS A 42 0.11 11.54 5.30
C LYS A 42 -0.88 11.28 4.16
N SER A 43 -2.13 10.96 4.50
CA SER A 43 -3.17 10.62 3.51
C SER A 43 -3.47 11.81 2.58
N THR A 44 -3.40 13.04 3.11
CA THR A 44 -3.46 14.25 2.29
C THR A 44 -2.29 14.33 1.32
N THR A 45 -1.07 14.04 1.77
CA THR A 45 0.13 14.04 0.92
C THR A 45 0.03 12.94 -0.13
N SER A 46 -0.34 11.72 0.25
CA SER A 46 -0.51 10.57 -0.65
C SER A 46 -1.54 10.88 -1.74
N SER A 47 -2.72 11.40 -1.37
CA SER A 47 -3.77 11.74 -2.32
C SER A 47 -3.37 12.87 -3.29
N ASN A 48 -2.64 13.88 -2.81
CA ASN A 48 -2.13 14.95 -3.68
C ASN A 48 -1.04 14.45 -4.64
N LEU A 49 -0.16 13.56 -4.20
CA LEU A 49 0.82 12.91 -5.07
C LEU A 49 0.14 12.07 -6.14
N SER A 50 -0.84 11.25 -5.76
CA SER A 50 -1.63 10.45 -6.70
C SER A 50 -2.31 11.32 -7.75
N ALA A 51 -2.96 12.40 -7.31
CA ALA A 51 -3.59 13.37 -8.20
C ALA A 51 -2.58 14.07 -9.11
N ALA A 52 -1.39 14.42 -8.61
CA ALA A 52 -0.34 15.06 -9.40
C ALA A 52 0.19 14.11 -10.49
N PHE A 53 0.53 12.88 -10.14
CA PHE A 53 1.00 11.89 -11.12
C PHE A 53 -0.08 11.57 -12.16
N SER A 54 -1.35 11.45 -11.77
CA SER A 54 -2.43 11.21 -12.73
C SER A 54 -2.62 12.37 -13.70
N LYS A 55 -2.44 13.63 -13.24
CA LYS A 55 -2.42 14.80 -14.13
C LYS A 55 -1.24 14.83 -15.08
N LEU A 56 -0.13 14.19 -14.74
CA LEU A 56 1.02 13.98 -15.63
C LEU A 56 0.82 12.80 -16.61
N GLY A 57 -0.39 12.24 -16.66
CA GLY A 57 -0.73 11.13 -17.54
C GLY A 57 -0.24 9.76 -17.07
N LYS A 58 0.15 9.62 -15.80
CA LYS A 58 0.56 8.35 -15.22
C LYS A 58 -0.65 7.55 -14.72
N ARG A 59 -0.61 6.24 -14.90
CA ARG A 59 -1.56 5.30 -14.29
C ARG A 59 -1.13 5.09 -12.86
N VAL A 60 -1.98 5.50 -11.91
CA VAL A 60 -1.66 5.55 -10.49
C VAL A 60 -2.56 4.61 -9.71
N LEU A 61 -1.97 3.85 -8.79
CA LEU A 61 -2.66 3.05 -7.79
C LEU A 61 -2.28 3.57 -6.40
N GLN A 62 -3.26 4.01 -5.61
CA GLN A 62 -3.09 4.33 -4.20
C GLN A 62 -3.64 3.21 -3.33
N ILE A 63 -2.81 2.72 -2.40
CA ILE A 63 -3.15 1.66 -1.45
C ILE A 63 -3.12 2.25 -0.04
N GLY A 64 -4.28 2.33 0.61
CA GLY A 64 -4.40 2.70 2.01
C GLY A 64 -4.09 1.50 2.91
N CYS A 65 -3.16 1.66 3.83
CA CYS A 65 -2.73 0.63 4.78
C CYS A 65 -3.00 1.06 6.23
N ASP A 66 -4.13 1.70 6.49
CA ASP A 66 -4.58 2.12 7.82
C ASP A 66 -5.91 1.43 8.16
N PRO A 67 -6.07 0.87 9.36
CA PRO A 67 -7.35 0.32 9.82
C PRO A 67 -8.54 1.28 9.73
N LYS A 68 -8.30 2.59 9.67
CA LYS A 68 -9.36 3.59 9.46
C LYS A 68 -9.91 3.62 8.05
N HIS A 69 -9.22 3.01 7.08
CA HIS A 69 -9.59 2.92 5.66
C HIS A 69 -10.11 4.24 5.06
N ASP A 70 -9.47 5.37 5.40
CA ASP A 70 -9.83 6.70 4.94
C ASP A 70 -8.78 7.37 4.02
N SER A 71 -7.73 6.61 3.66
CA SER A 71 -6.62 7.10 2.84
C SER A 71 -7.08 7.62 1.47
N THR A 72 -7.99 6.88 0.83
CA THR A 72 -8.46 7.16 -0.52
C THR A 72 -9.71 8.04 -0.56
N PHE A 73 -10.26 8.42 0.61
CA PHE A 73 -11.50 9.21 0.71
C PHE A 73 -11.44 10.52 -0.09
N THR A 74 -10.32 11.23 -0.04
CA THR A 74 -10.15 12.51 -0.77
C THR A 74 -10.20 12.33 -2.29
N LEU A 75 -9.81 11.17 -2.80
CA LEU A 75 -9.82 10.86 -4.23
C LEU A 75 -11.17 10.32 -4.69
N THR A 76 -11.83 9.50 -3.86
CA THR A 76 -13.06 8.78 -4.19
C THR A 76 -14.33 9.50 -3.77
N HIS A 77 -14.22 10.46 -2.82
CA HIS A 77 -15.31 11.17 -2.15
C HIS A 77 -16.31 10.25 -1.42
N LYS A 78 -15.89 9.04 -1.12
CA LYS A 78 -16.65 8.05 -0.34
C LYS A 78 -15.72 7.13 0.42
N MET A 79 -16.22 6.55 1.51
CA MET A 79 -15.55 5.41 2.13
C MET A 79 -15.74 4.19 1.22
N VAL A 80 -14.65 3.51 0.94
CA VAL A 80 -14.68 2.28 0.13
C VAL A 80 -14.51 1.06 1.02
N PRO A 81 -15.09 -0.10 0.66
CA PRO A 81 -14.86 -1.35 1.37
C PRO A 81 -13.37 -1.68 1.42
N THR A 82 -12.93 -2.34 2.47
CA THR A 82 -11.54 -2.80 2.57
C THR A 82 -11.37 -4.19 1.96
N VAL A 83 -10.17 -4.47 1.48
CA VAL A 83 -9.83 -5.80 0.93
C VAL A 83 -10.08 -6.89 1.96
N ILE A 84 -9.77 -6.63 3.24
CA ILE A 84 -9.95 -7.65 4.28
C ILE A 84 -11.42 -7.93 4.54
N ASP A 85 -12.28 -6.89 4.59
CA ASP A 85 -13.72 -7.07 4.79
C ASP A 85 -14.33 -7.88 3.65
N ILE A 86 -13.93 -7.57 2.40
CA ILE A 86 -14.41 -8.28 1.20
C ILE A 86 -13.93 -9.74 1.18
N LEU A 87 -12.68 -9.99 1.57
CA LEU A 87 -12.15 -11.35 1.69
C LEU A 87 -12.87 -12.16 2.76
N GLU A 88 -13.25 -11.53 3.88
CA GLU A 88 -14.05 -12.19 4.92
C GLU A 88 -15.45 -12.57 4.42
N GLU A 89 -16.08 -11.74 3.57
CA GLU A 89 -17.40 -12.03 2.99
C GLU A 89 -17.42 -13.28 2.09
N VAL A 90 -16.27 -13.63 1.49
CA VAL A 90 -16.09 -14.81 0.65
C VAL A 90 -15.26 -15.93 1.32
N ASP A 91 -15.20 -15.94 2.66
CA ASP A 91 -14.41 -16.93 3.42
C ASP A 91 -12.95 -17.06 2.92
N PHE A 92 -12.34 -15.96 2.50
CA PHE A 92 -10.99 -15.87 1.90
C PHE A 92 -10.82 -16.62 0.57
N HIS A 93 -11.90 -16.91 -0.13
CA HIS A 93 -11.87 -17.43 -1.50
C HIS A 93 -11.63 -16.30 -2.50
N SER A 94 -10.37 -15.88 -2.65
CA SER A 94 -9.99 -14.75 -3.50
C SER A 94 -10.33 -14.94 -4.99
N GLU A 95 -10.46 -16.19 -5.43
CA GLU A 95 -10.86 -16.56 -6.78
C GLU A 95 -12.32 -16.19 -7.15
N GLU A 96 -13.15 -15.89 -6.15
CA GLU A 96 -14.53 -15.45 -6.36
C GLU A 96 -14.63 -13.93 -6.57
N LEU A 97 -13.56 -13.18 -6.22
CA LEU A 97 -13.53 -11.73 -6.31
C LEU A 97 -13.19 -11.26 -7.73
N ARG A 98 -13.76 -10.11 -8.09
CA ARG A 98 -13.43 -9.38 -9.32
C ARG A 98 -12.78 -8.04 -8.97
N PRO A 99 -11.99 -7.46 -9.87
CA PRO A 99 -11.38 -6.14 -9.64
C PRO A 99 -12.35 -5.07 -9.16
N GLU A 100 -13.59 -5.08 -9.66
CA GLU A 100 -14.62 -4.09 -9.33
C GLU A 100 -15.08 -4.19 -7.87
N ASP A 101 -14.82 -5.28 -7.19
CA ASP A 101 -15.23 -5.50 -5.81
C ASP A 101 -14.30 -4.74 -4.83
N PHE A 102 -13.01 -4.57 -5.18
CA PHE A 102 -11.99 -3.99 -4.29
C PHE A 102 -11.17 -2.83 -4.88
N VAL A 103 -11.30 -2.52 -6.17
CA VAL A 103 -10.63 -1.39 -6.82
C VAL A 103 -11.66 -0.34 -7.19
N PHE A 104 -11.47 0.87 -6.70
CA PHE A 104 -12.37 2.01 -6.92
C PHE A 104 -11.66 3.10 -7.70
N THR A 105 -12.34 3.65 -8.69
CA THR A 105 -11.80 4.78 -9.47
C THR A 105 -12.06 6.09 -8.74
N GLY A 106 -10.98 6.80 -8.44
CA GLY A 106 -10.98 8.12 -7.84
C GLY A 106 -10.69 9.24 -8.86
N PHE A 107 -10.25 10.38 -8.34
CA PHE A 107 -9.93 11.57 -9.10
C PHE A 107 -9.03 11.26 -10.30
N ASN A 108 -9.42 11.74 -11.48
CA ASN A 108 -8.67 11.65 -12.74
C ASN A 108 -8.19 10.22 -13.09
N GLY A 109 -8.98 9.20 -12.73
CA GLY A 109 -8.66 7.81 -13.04
C GLY A 109 -7.68 7.13 -12.08
N VAL A 110 -7.32 7.76 -10.97
CA VAL A 110 -6.52 7.10 -9.91
C VAL A 110 -7.27 5.87 -9.41
N GLN A 111 -6.63 4.73 -9.43
CA GLN A 111 -7.16 3.53 -8.81
C GLN A 111 -6.90 3.55 -7.31
N CYS A 112 -7.90 3.23 -6.53
CA CYS A 112 -7.92 3.35 -5.08
C CYS A 112 -8.28 2.01 -4.45
N VAL A 113 -7.46 1.57 -3.51
CA VAL A 113 -7.67 0.34 -2.74
C VAL A 113 -7.43 0.64 -1.26
N GLU A 114 -8.31 0.15 -0.40
CA GLU A 114 -8.09 0.18 1.06
C GLU A 114 -7.82 -1.25 1.53
N SER A 115 -6.64 -1.48 2.10
CA SER A 115 -6.29 -2.80 2.66
C SER A 115 -7.13 -3.14 3.88
N GLY A 116 -7.40 -2.14 4.73
CA GLY A 116 -8.05 -2.32 6.02
C GLY A 116 -7.07 -2.66 7.13
N GLY A 117 -7.62 -3.07 8.26
CA GLY A 117 -6.87 -3.55 9.42
C GLY A 117 -7.07 -5.05 9.63
N PRO A 118 -6.15 -5.72 10.34
CA PRO A 118 -6.36 -7.11 10.70
C PRO A 118 -7.58 -7.23 11.62
N PRO A 119 -8.38 -8.30 11.46
CA PRO A 119 -9.46 -8.60 12.40
C PRO A 119 -8.95 -8.63 13.84
N ALA A 120 -9.82 -8.25 14.79
CA ALA A 120 -9.44 -8.18 16.20
C ALA A 120 -8.88 -9.55 16.69
N GLY A 121 -7.65 -9.54 17.17
CA GLY A 121 -6.98 -10.75 17.69
C GLY A 121 -6.34 -11.66 16.65
N THR A 122 -6.32 -11.30 15.37
CA THR A 122 -5.91 -12.22 14.28
C THR A 122 -4.65 -11.81 13.50
N GLY A 123 -3.81 -10.94 14.00
CA GLY A 123 -2.53 -10.77 13.33
C GLY A 123 -2.02 -9.35 13.17
N CYS A 124 -1.08 -9.20 12.27
CA CYS A 124 -0.33 -7.97 12.00
C CYS A 124 -0.84 -7.30 10.73
N GLY A 125 -0.86 -5.95 10.68
CA GLY A 125 -1.22 -5.17 9.50
C GLY A 125 -0.44 -5.52 8.22
N GLY A 126 0.76 -6.09 8.37
CA GLY A 126 1.53 -6.59 7.22
C GLY A 126 0.93 -7.79 6.51
N TYR A 127 0.20 -8.62 7.24
CA TYR A 127 -0.57 -9.70 6.62
C TYR A 127 -1.61 -9.12 5.65
N VAL A 128 -2.37 -8.11 6.10
CA VAL A 128 -3.43 -7.47 5.31
C VAL A 128 -2.86 -6.80 4.06
N THR A 129 -1.78 -6.03 4.22
CA THR A 129 -1.08 -5.42 3.08
C THR A 129 -0.56 -6.48 2.10
N GLY A 130 -0.01 -7.59 2.62
CA GLY A 130 0.44 -8.72 1.82
C GLY A 130 -0.69 -9.37 1.03
N GLN A 131 -1.85 -9.61 1.65
CA GLN A 131 -3.05 -10.13 0.96
C GLN A 131 -3.53 -9.17 -0.13
N THR A 132 -3.53 -7.86 0.15
CA THR A 132 -3.89 -6.84 -0.85
C THR A 132 -2.98 -6.89 -2.07
N VAL A 133 -1.65 -6.90 -1.87
CA VAL A 133 -0.70 -6.96 -2.98
C VAL A 133 -0.82 -8.29 -3.75
N LYS A 134 -1.04 -9.40 -3.05
CA LYS A 134 -1.28 -10.71 -3.67
C LYS A 134 -2.51 -10.67 -4.58
N LEU A 135 -3.63 -10.16 -4.09
CA LEU A 135 -4.88 -10.03 -4.84
C LEU A 135 -4.71 -9.15 -6.07
N LEU A 136 -4.03 -8.00 -5.93
CA LEU A 136 -3.73 -7.11 -7.06
C LEU A 136 -2.90 -7.80 -8.15
N LYS A 137 -1.95 -8.67 -7.77
CA LYS A 137 -1.16 -9.46 -8.72
C LYS A 137 -1.96 -10.54 -9.40
N GLU A 138 -2.78 -11.29 -8.65
CA GLU A 138 -3.65 -12.35 -9.19
C GLU A 138 -4.58 -11.81 -10.27
N HIS A 139 -5.01 -10.56 -10.14
CA HIS A 139 -5.86 -9.87 -11.12
C HIS A 139 -5.08 -9.00 -12.13
N HIS A 140 -3.76 -9.12 -12.21
CA HIS A 140 -2.89 -8.38 -13.16
C HIS A 140 -2.99 -6.85 -13.07
N LEU A 141 -3.45 -6.30 -11.94
CA LEU A 141 -3.72 -4.87 -11.77
C LEU A 141 -2.44 -4.03 -11.61
N LEU A 142 -1.31 -4.66 -11.34
CA LEU A 142 -0.02 -3.99 -11.22
C LEU A 142 0.73 -3.89 -12.56
N GLU A 143 0.39 -4.71 -13.54
CA GLU A 143 1.09 -4.77 -14.83
C GLU A 143 0.95 -3.48 -15.64
N ASP A 144 -0.21 -2.83 -15.49
CA ASP A 144 -0.54 -1.57 -16.17
C ASP A 144 -0.39 -0.33 -15.29
N THR A 145 0.31 -0.42 -14.15
CA THR A 145 0.47 0.69 -13.20
C THR A 145 1.85 1.32 -13.30
N ASP A 146 1.91 2.63 -13.54
CA ASP A 146 3.17 3.38 -13.60
C ASP A 146 3.66 3.80 -12.21
N VAL A 147 2.74 4.09 -11.28
CA VAL A 147 3.04 4.56 -9.93
C VAL A 147 2.15 3.89 -8.90
N VAL A 148 2.75 3.28 -7.89
CA VAL A 148 2.07 2.76 -6.69
C VAL A 148 2.42 3.63 -5.50
N ILE A 149 1.40 4.10 -4.78
CA ILE A 149 1.57 4.88 -3.55
C ILE A 149 0.97 4.10 -2.39
N PHE A 150 1.81 3.69 -1.44
CA PHE A 150 1.37 3.14 -0.17
C PHE A 150 1.22 4.27 0.87
N ASP A 151 0.00 4.52 1.33
CA ASP A 151 -0.27 5.38 2.47
C ASP A 151 -0.28 4.54 3.74
N VAL A 152 0.83 4.57 4.46
CA VAL A 152 1.09 3.64 5.56
C VAL A 152 0.70 4.26 6.90
N LEU A 153 0.19 3.43 7.82
CA LEU A 153 -0.11 3.84 9.19
C LEU A 153 1.12 4.47 9.87
N GLY A 154 0.88 5.56 10.61
CA GLY A 154 1.94 6.39 11.17
C GLY A 154 2.78 5.75 12.27
N ASP A 155 2.20 4.84 13.02
CA ASP A 155 2.88 4.16 14.10
C ASP A 155 3.35 2.78 13.60
N VAL A 156 4.67 2.58 13.56
CA VAL A 156 5.27 1.27 13.26
C VAL A 156 5.07 0.37 14.49
N VAL A 157 3.82 -0.06 14.71
CA VAL A 157 3.43 -0.87 15.87
C VAL A 157 3.90 -2.32 15.70
N CYS A 158 4.11 -2.76 14.47
CA CYS A 158 4.67 -4.08 14.16
C CYS A 158 5.43 -4.04 12.83
N GLY A 159 6.33 -5.01 12.63
CA GLY A 159 7.12 -5.15 11.40
C GLY A 159 6.29 -5.24 10.10
N GLY A 160 4.98 -5.52 10.22
CA GLY A 160 4.09 -5.62 9.09
C GLY A 160 3.81 -4.31 8.37
N PHE A 161 3.80 -3.19 9.08
CA PHE A 161 3.69 -1.88 8.42
C PHE A 161 4.97 -1.46 7.69
N ALA A 162 6.08 -2.18 7.92
CA ALA A 162 7.28 -2.05 7.13
C ALA A 162 7.24 -2.87 5.82
N ALA A 163 6.18 -3.67 5.59
CA ALA A 163 6.07 -4.55 4.42
C ALA A 163 6.23 -3.83 3.07
N PRO A 164 5.75 -2.58 2.87
CA PRO A 164 5.99 -1.85 1.63
C PRO A 164 7.43 -1.40 1.43
N LEU A 165 8.22 -1.19 2.52
CA LEU A 165 9.56 -0.60 2.45
C LEU A 165 10.54 -1.37 1.56
N PRO A 166 10.63 -2.71 1.60
CA PRO A 166 11.54 -3.47 0.76
C PRO A 166 11.27 -3.33 -0.74
N HIS A 167 10.06 -2.90 -1.08
CA HIS A 167 9.58 -2.78 -2.46
C HIS A 167 9.51 -1.32 -2.94
N ALA A 168 9.67 -0.37 -2.01
CA ALA A 168 9.59 1.05 -2.32
C ALA A 168 10.88 1.58 -2.93
N ASN A 169 10.77 2.32 -4.05
CA ASN A 169 11.87 3.10 -4.61
C ASN A 169 12.13 4.34 -3.74
N TYR A 170 11.08 4.91 -3.14
CA TYR A 170 11.17 6.07 -2.27
C TYR A 170 10.33 5.88 -1.01
N CYS A 171 10.88 6.31 0.11
CA CYS A 171 10.17 6.44 1.37
C CYS A 171 10.05 7.94 1.70
N LEU A 172 8.81 8.44 1.75
CA LEU A 172 8.49 9.80 2.14
C LEU A 172 8.11 9.83 3.61
N ILE A 173 8.80 10.66 4.39
CA ILE A 173 8.47 10.87 5.80
C ILE A 173 7.86 12.27 5.92
N VAL A 174 6.57 12.32 6.25
CA VAL A 174 5.85 13.56 6.53
C VAL A 174 6.09 13.94 7.98
N THR A 175 6.65 15.15 8.21
CA THR A 175 7.04 15.68 9.53
C THR A 175 6.33 16.99 9.83
#